data_48449922ed5c6a0eed08302bc104b9ab
#
_entry.id   48449922ed5c6a0eed08302bc104b9ab
#
_cell.length_a   1.000
_cell.length_b   1.000
_cell.length_c   1.000
_cell.angle_alpha   90.00
_cell.angle_beta   90.00
_cell.angle_gamma   90.00
#
_symmetry.space_group_name_H-M   'P 1'
#
loop_
_entity.id
_entity.type
_entity.pdbx_description
1 polymer ?
#
loop_
_entity_poly.entity_id
_entity_poly.type
_entity_poly.pdbx_seq_one_letter_code
_entity_poly.pdbx_strand_id
1 'polypeptide(L)'
;MKVCYVLTSIPGSGKSTWAKNFKACNLNTFIVSSDEIRKELGGSYQYFKEEDRVWRIFFSRANKIAKENKSCNVILDSTCINDYYRNLYKEKTKGFDKYVLVYFDVPFSECRKRNKNRMIQKQVPDFAFDDLLKRFKKPSQE
;
A
#
# COMPACT_ATOMS: atom_id res chain seq x y z
N MET A 1 5.80 13.32 16.30
CA MET A 1 6.02 11.88 16.08
C MET A 1 5.88 11.55 14.60
N LYS A 2 6.71 10.68 14.10
CA LYS A 2 6.66 10.21 12.71
C LYS A 2 6.09 8.80 12.69
N VAL A 3 4.92 8.64 12.09
CA VAL A 3 4.18 7.37 12.08
C VAL A 3 4.07 6.84 10.66
N CYS A 4 4.39 5.57 10.48
CA CYS A 4 4.23 4.87 9.21
C CYS A 4 3.05 3.91 9.31
N TYR A 5 2.05 4.09 8.46
CA TYR A 5 0.88 3.23 8.36
C TYR A 5 1.09 2.26 7.20
N VAL A 6 1.14 0.98 7.50
CA VAL A 6 1.28 -0.07 6.50
C VAL A 6 -0.08 -0.71 6.27
N LEU A 7 -0.64 -0.51 5.09
CA LEU A 7 -1.93 -1.10 4.74
C LEU A 7 -1.70 -2.54 4.28
N THR A 8 -2.48 -3.45 4.83
CA THR A 8 -2.36 -4.85 4.50
C THR A 8 -3.72 -5.44 4.12
N SER A 9 -3.86 -5.77 2.86
CA SER A 9 -5.05 -6.39 2.31
C SER A 9 -4.84 -6.73 0.83
N ILE A 10 -5.90 -7.22 0.19
CA ILE A 10 -5.95 -7.49 -1.25
C ILE A 10 -6.67 -6.35 -1.98
N PRO A 11 -6.57 -6.25 -3.33
CA PRO A 11 -7.29 -5.24 -4.09
C PRO A 11 -8.79 -5.29 -3.84
N GLY A 12 -9.43 -4.12 -3.83
CA GLY A 12 -10.88 -4.01 -3.60
C GLY A 12 -11.31 -4.00 -2.15
N SER A 13 -10.37 -3.94 -1.20
CA SER A 13 -10.68 -3.92 0.24
C SER A 13 -11.03 -2.53 0.79
N GLY A 14 -10.85 -1.48 0.00
CA GLY A 14 -11.13 -0.10 0.44
C GLY A 14 -9.90 0.63 0.99
N LYS A 15 -8.70 0.09 0.83
CA LYS A 15 -7.49 0.70 1.41
C LYS A 15 -7.19 2.09 0.83
N SER A 16 -7.34 2.30 -0.48
CA SER A 16 -7.07 3.61 -1.09
C SER A 16 -8.10 4.66 -0.63
N THR A 17 -9.36 4.26 -0.47
CA THR A 17 -10.41 5.13 0.08
C THR A 17 -10.09 5.51 1.52
N TRP A 18 -9.69 4.53 2.34
CA TRP A 18 -9.28 4.78 3.71
C TRP A 18 -8.12 5.77 3.78
N ALA A 19 -7.11 5.59 2.92
CA ALA A 19 -5.94 6.45 2.89
C ALA A 19 -6.29 7.89 2.55
N LYS A 20 -7.14 8.09 1.55
CA LYS A 20 -7.61 9.43 1.16
C LYS A 20 -8.40 10.10 2.27
N ASN A 21 -9.29 9.37 2.94
CA ASN A 21 -10.08 9.89 4.05
C ASN A 21 -9.19 10.24 5.25
N PHE A 22 -8.24 9.39 5.57
CA PHE A 22 -7.29 9.65 6.66
C PHE A 22 -6.48 10.92 6.38
N LYS A 23 -5.98 11.07 5.16
CA LYS A 23 -5.23 12.26 4.75
C LYS A 23 -6.08 13.52 4.85
N ALA A 24 -7.35 13.45 4.46
CA ALA A 24 -8.26 14.58 4.51
C ALA A 24 -8.53 15.05 5.94
N CYS A 25 -8.48 14.14 6.92
CA CYS A 25 -8.80 14.42 8.32
C CYS A 25 -7.57 14.65 9.21
N ASN A 26 -6.36 14.47 8.69
CA ASN A 26 -5.12 14.55 9.49
C ASN A 26 -4.07 15.39 8.78
N LEU A 27 -3.51 16.37 9.49
CA LEU A 27 -2.45 17.22 8.95
C LEU A 27 -1.15 16.44 8.77
N ASN A 28 -0.29 16.92 7.88
CA ASN A 28 1.03 16.35 7.60
C ASN A 28 0.96 14.86 7.26
N THR A 29 -0.02 14.47 6.46
CA THR A 29 -0.24 13.11 6.02
C THR A 29 0.10 12.98 4.53
N PHE A 30 0.90 11.97 4.21
CA PHE A 30 1.39 11.71 2.86
C PHE A 30 1.08 10.26 2.47
N ILE A 31 0.62 10.06 1.24
CA ILE A 31 0.34 8.73 0.69
C ILE A 31 1.45 8.38 -0.31
N VAL A 32 2.07 7.22 -0.11
CA VAL A 32 3.00 6.64 -1.08
C VAL A 32 2.34 5.40 -1.65
N SER A 33 1.99 5.44 -2.94
CA SER A 33 1.25 4.38 -3.61
C SER A 33 2.12 3.70 -4.66
N SER A 34 2.26 2.38 -4.56
CA SER A 34 2.98 1.60 -5.55
C SER A 34 2.32 1.67 -6.93
N ASP A 35 0.99 1.66 -6.99
CA ASP A 35 0.25 1.77 -8.25
C ASP A 35 0.46 3.13 -8.92
N GLU A 36 0.46 4.22 -8.16
CA GLU A 36 0.72 5.55 -8.71
C GLU A 36 2.15 5.67 -9.28
N ILE A 37 3.11 5.06 -8.61
CA ILE A 37 4.50 5.01 -9.10
C ILE A 37 4.57 4.24 -10.42
N ARG A 38 3.88 3.11 -10.52
CA ARG A 38 3.80 2.35 -11.78
C ARG A 38 3.24 3.20 -12.91
N LYS A 39 2.19 3.94 -12.64
CA LYS A 39 1.59 4.84 -13.62
C LYS A 39 2.54 5.96 -14.04
N GLU A 40 3.28 6.53 -13.11
CA GLU A 40 4.29 7.57 -13.41
C GLU A 40 5.38 7.04 -14.34
N LEU A 41 5.85 5.81 -14.12
CA LEU A 41 6.95 5.22 -14.88
C LEU A 41 6.51 4.71 -16.26
N GLY A 42 5.37 4.05 -16.34
CA GLY A 42 4.94 3.34 -17.54
C GLY A 42 3.60 3.77 -18.14
N GLY A 43 2.93 4.75 -17.54
CA GLY A 43 1.65 5.26 -18.03
C GLY A 43 0.44 4.41 -17.66
N SER A 44 0.63 3.35 -16.88
CA SER A 44 -0.45 2.44 -16.47
C SER A 44 -0.26 1.99 -15.02
N TYR A 45 -1.36 1.84 -14.28
CA TYR A 45 -1.34 1.27 -12.93
C TYR A 45 -0.89 -0.19 -12.94
N GLN A 46 -0.91 -0.85 -14.09
CA GLN A 46 -0.52 -2.25 -14.26
C GLN A 46 0.83 -2.39 -14.98
N TYR A 47 1.69 -1.40 -14.84
CA TYR A 47 3.03 -1.44 -15.40
C TYR A 47 3.96 -2.24 -14.49
N PHE A 48 4.25 -3.49 -14.87
CA PHE A 48 5.03 -4.41 -14.05
C PHE A 48 6.44 -4.68 -14.59
N LYS A 49 6.92 -3.90 -15.55
CA LYS A 49 8.21 -4.14 -16.21
C LYS A 49 9.42 -3.65 -15.43
N GLU A 50 9.21 -2.79 -14.43
CA GLU A 50 10.31 -2.19 -13.65
C GLU A 50 10.03 -2.28 -12.14
N GLU A 51 9.61 -3.47 -11.65
CA GLU A 51 9.21 -3.64 -10.25
C GLU A 51 10.32 -3.29 -9.26
N ASP A 52 11.58 -3.64 -9.55
CA ASP A 52 12.70 -3.28 -8.68
C ASP A 52 12.81 -1.76 -8.51
N ARG A 53 12.60 -1.03 -9.60
CA ARG A 53 12.63 0.43 -9.59
C ARG A 53 11.43 1.01 -8.85
N VAL A 54 10.24 0.42 -9.04
CA VAL A 54 9.00 0.83 -8.36
C VAL A 54 9.20 0.77 -6.85
N TRP A 55 9.69 -0.36 -6.32
CA TRP A 55 9.87 -0.53 -4.88
C TRP A 55 11.00 0.33 -4.32
N ARG A 56 12.04 0.56 -5.07
CA ARG A 56 13.11 1.48 -4.67
C ARG A 56 12.58 2.90 -4.52
N ILE A 57 11.78 3.37 -5.47
CA ILE A 57 11.15 4.69 -5.42
C ILE A 57 10.16 4.75 -4.25
N PHE A 58 9.36 3.71 -4.07
CA PHE A 58 8.36 3.60 -3.01
C PHE A 58 8.98 3.82 -1.63
N PHE A 59 10.01 3.06 -1.29
CA PHE A 59 10.69 3.21 0.00
C PHE A 59 11.49 4.51 0.10
N SER A 60 12.11 4.95 -0.99
CA SER A 60 12.85 6.20 -1.02
C SER A 60 11.95 7.41 -0.74
N ARG A 61 10.75 7.44 -1.30
CA ARG A 61 9.77 8.51 -1.03
C ARG A 61 9.35 8.52 0.42
N ALA A 62 9.05 7.36 1.00
CA ALA A 62 8.68 7.27 2.42
C ALA A 62 9.80 7.80 3.32
N ASN A 63 11.04 7.40 3.06
CA ASN A 63 12.20 7.81 3.83
C ASN A 63 12.48 9.31 3.71
N LYS A 64 12.31 9.85 2.51
CA LYS A 64 12.50 11.28 2.26
C LYS A 64 11.48 12.12 3.03
N ILE A 65 10.22 11.70 3.03
CA ILE A 65 9.16 12.39 3.78
C ILE A 65 9.49 12.40 5.27
N ALA A 66 9.91 11.26 5.83
CA ALA A 66 10.28 11.16 7.23
C ALA A 66 11.47 12.07 7.57
N LYS A 67 12.44 12.17 6.65
CA LYS A 67 13.62 13.01 6.85
C LYS A 67 13.28 14.50 6.80
N GLU A 68 12.38 14.92 5.90
CA GLU A 68 12.06 16.32 5.66
C GLU A 68 11.01 16.91 6.61
N ASN A 69 10.37 16.10 7.43
CA ASN A 69 9.30 16.53 8.32
C ASN A 69 9.62 16.19 9.76
N LYS A 70 9.40 17.14 10.67
CA LYS A 70 9.58 16.91 12.12
C LYS A 70 8.51 15.96 12.67
N SER A 71 7.32 16.04 12.11
CA SER A 71 6.19 15.19 12.48
C SER A 71 5.39 14.90 11.21
N CYS A 72 5.04 13.64 10.98
CA CYS A 72 4.28 13.27 9.79
C CYS A 72 3.61 11.91 9.96
N ASN A 73 2.60 11.68 9.12
CA ASN A 73 2.01 10.38 8.90
C ASN A 73 2.30 9.97 7.46
N VAL A 74 2.90 8.83 7.25
CA VAL A 74 3.12 8.28 5.90
C VAL A 74 2.31 7.01 5.78
N ILE A 75 1.46 6.97 4.76
CA ILE A 75 0.63 5.80 4.46
C ILE A 75 1.27 5.07 3.28
N LEU A 76 1.67 3.82 3.49
CA LEU A 76 2.20 2.95 2.45
C LEU A 76 1.03 2.19 1.82
N ASP A 77 0.55 2.69 0.69
CA ASP A 77 -0.61 2.13 -0.02
C ASP A 77 -0.14 1.10 -1.05
N SER A 78 -0.14 -0.15 -0.63
CA SER A 78 0.23 -1.31 -1.45
C SER A 78 -0.44 -2.56 -0.87
N THR A 79 -0.31 -3.69 -1.55
CA THR A 79 -0.99 -4.93 -1.10
C THR A 79 -0.40 -5.54 0.17
N CYS A 80 0.90 -5.55 0.36
CA CYS A 80 1.59 -6.05 1.57
C CYS A 80 0.92 -7.30 2.19
N ILE A 81 1.04 -8.43 1.52
CA ILE A 81 0.15 -9.59 1.68
C ILE A 81 0.49 -10.54 2.83
N ASN A 82 1.66 -10.47 3.44
CA ASN A 82 2.06 -11.39 4.51
C ASN A 82 3.12 -10.77 5.42
N ASP A 83 3.47 -11.49 6.50
CA ASP A 83 4.42 -10.99 7.50
C ASP A 83 5.83 -10.78 6.94
N TYR A 84 6.23 -11.57 5.95
CA TYR A 84 7.53 -11.36 5.29
C TYR A 84 7.63 -9.96 4.70
N TYR A 85 6.63 -9.55 3.94
CA TYR A 85 6.59 -8.22 3.32
C TYR A 85 6.37 -7.11 4.35
N ARG A 86 5.57 -7.36 5.38
CA ARG A 86 5.34 -6.40 6.47
C ARG A 86 6.64 -6.10 7.20
N ASN A 87 7.43 -7.13 7.49
CA ASN A 87 8.74 -6.97 8.12
C ASN A 87 9.75 -6.31 7.16
N LEU A 88 9.71 -6.67 5.88
CA LEU A 88 10.56 -6.07 4.85
C LEU A 88 10.32 -4.56 4.75
N TYR A 89 9.07 -4.13 4.82
CA TYR A 89 8.73 -2.70 4.77
C TYR A 89 9.33 -1.95 5.97
N LYS A 90 9.29 -2.55 7.15
CA LYS A 90 9.93 -1.96 8.33
C LYS A 90 11.45 -1.87 8.18
N GLU A 91 12.07 -2.86 7.58
CA GLU A 91 13.53 -2.85 7.33
C GLU A 91 13.94 -1.82 6.28
N LYS A 92 13.12 -1.63 5.25
CA LYS A 92 13.42 -0.73 4.13
C LYS A 92 13.09 0.73 4.42
N THR A 93 12.33 1.02 5.48
CA THR A 93 11.98 2.38 5.86
C THR A 93 12.77 2.82 7.10
N LYS A 94 13.13 4.10 7.15
CA LYS A 94 13.94 4.67 8.23
C LYS A 94 13.36 6.00 8.68
N GLY A 95 13.57 6.32 9.94
CA GLY A 95 13.19 7.61 10.50
C GLY A 95 11.79 7.65 11.08
N PHE A 96 11.09 6.52 11.18
CA PHE A 96 9.77 6.45 11.79
C PHE A 96 9.85 6.02 13.25
N ASP A 97 9.06 6.70 14.08
CA ASP A 97 8.98 6.41 15.51
C ASP A 97 8.03 5.26 15.81
N LYS A 98 7.02 5.06 14.95
CA LYS A 98 5.97 4.06 15.16
C LYS A 98 5.48 3.51 13.81
N TYR A 99 5.17 2.23 13.80
CA TYR A 99 4.53 1.54 12.67
C TYR A 99 3.15 1.05 13.09
N VAL A 100 2.15 1.33 12.27
CA VAL A 100 0.78 0.87 12.50
C VAL A 100 0.37 0.02 11.30
N LEU A 101 0.02 -1.24 11.56
CA LEU A 101 -0.58 -2.11 10.54
C LEU A 101 -2.07 -1.86 10.49
N VAL A 102 -2.59 -1.54 9.31
CA VAL A 102 -4.02 -1.37 9.10
C VAL A 102 -4.50 -2.55 8.26
N TYR A 103 -5.22 -3.45 8.89
CA TYR A 103 -5.77 -4.64 8.24
C TYR A 103 -7.24 -4.42 7.87
N PHE A 104 -7.56 -4.67 6.60
CA PHE A 104 -8.92 -4.55 6.09
C PHE A 104 -9.57 -5.91 6.07
N ASP A 105 -10.42 -6.18 7.07
CA ASP A 105 -11.12 -7.46 7.21
C ASP A 105 -12.39 -7.44 6.36
N VAL A 106 -12.21 -7.56 5.04
CA VAL A 106 -13.29 -7.57 4.06
C VAL A 106 -13.31 -8.95 3.39
N PRO A 107 -14.48 -9.61 3.26
CA PRO A 107 -14.55 -10.91 2.59
C PRO A 107 -13.97 -10.85 1.18
N PHE A 108 -13.25 -11.89 0.78
CA PHE A 108 -12.60 -11.95 -0.53
C PHE A 108 -13.59 -11.82 -1.69
N SER A 109 -14.81 -12.39 -1.53
CA SER A 109 -15.87 -12.23 -2.52
C SER A 109 -16.27 -10.77 -2.73
N GLU A 110 -16.35 -10.00 -1.65
CA GLU A 110 -16.63 -8.56 -1.72
C GLU A 110 -15.48 -7.79 -2.37
N CYS A 111 -14.25 -8.15 -2.05
CA CYS A 111 -13.06 -7.55 -2.67
C CYS A 111 -13.05 -7.80 -4.18
N ARG A 112 -13.37 -9.01 -4.61
CA ARG A 112 -13.45 -9.36 -6.04
C ARG A 112 -14.52 -8.55 -6.76
N LYS A 113 -15.70 -8.41 -6.13
CA LYS A 113 -16.80 -7.62 -6.66
C LYS A 113 -16.42 -6.15 -6.82
N ARG A 114 -15.79 -5.57 -5.80
CA ARG A 114 -15.32 -4.19 -5.85
C ARG A 114 -14.23 -3.99 -6.90
N ASN A 115 -13.33 -4.96 -7.07
CA ASN A 115 -12.29 -4.90 -8.09
C ASN A 115 -12.90 -4.83 -9.49
N LYS A 116 -13.94 -5.62 -9.77
CA LYS A 116 -14.64 -5.61 -11.06
C LYS A 116 -15.39 -4.32 -11.33
N ASN A 117 -15.78 -3.59 -10.28
CA ASN A 117 -16.51 -2.32 -10.39
C ASN A 117 -15.57 -1.11 -10.46
N ARG A 118 -14.25 -1.30 -10.35
CA ARG A 118 -13.27 -0.22 -10.50
C ARG A 118 -13.13 0.18 -11.96
N MET A 119 -12.61 1.39 -12.20
CA MET A 119 -12.20 1.80 -13.55
C MET A 119 -11.29 0.72 -14.15
N ILE A 120 -11.47 0.42 -15.45
CA ILE A 120 -10.74 -0.67 -16.11
C ILE A 120 -9.23 -0.58 -15.87
N GLN A 121 -8.66 0.61 -15.95
CA GLN A 121 -7.22 0.81 -15.76
C GLN A 121 -6.74 0.51 -14.32
N LYS A 122 -7.65 0.43 -13.35
CA LYS A 122 -7.33 0.10 -11.96
C LYS A 122 -7.70 -1.32 -11.58
N GLN A 123 -8.41 -2.04 -12.42
CA GLN A 123 -8.79 -3.42 -12.13
C GLN A 123 -7.56 -4.33 -12.17
N VAL A 124 -7.47 -5.20 -11.18
CA VAL A 124 -6.48 -6.27 -11.18
C VAL A 124 -7.05 -7.43 -12.00
N PRO A 125 -6.33 -7.97 -12.98
CA PRO A 125 -6.79 -9.14 -13.75
C PRO A 125 -7.11 -10.33 -12.85
N ASP A 126 -8.08 -11.15 -13.22
CA ASP A 126 -8.53 -12.28 -12.39
C ASP A 126 -7.39 -13.22 -12.01
N PHE A 127 -6.47 -13.54 -12.93
CA PHE A 127 -5.36 -14.44 -12.61
C PHE A 127 -4.44 -13.85 -11.54
N ALA A 128 -4.18 -12.55 -11.59
CA ALA A 128 -3.35 -11.87 -10.59
C ALA A 128 -4.09 -11.76 -9.25
N PHE A 129 -5.39 -11.52 -9.28
CA PHE A 129 -6.22 -11.47 -8.09
C PHE A 129 -6.23 -12.84 -7.38
N ASP A 130 -6.40 -13.93 -8.13
CA ASP A 130 -6.39 -15.29 -7.59
C ASP A 130 -5.03 -15.65 -7.00
N ASP A 131 -3.94 -15.22 -7.62
CA ASP A 131 -2.58 -15.42 -7.09
C ASP A 131 -2.42 -14.71 -5.74
N LEU A 132 -2.89 -13.47 -5.64
CA LEU A 132 -2.84 -12.71 -4.39
C LEU A 132 -3.66 -13.37 -3.28
N LEU A 133 -4.84 -13.93 -3.60
CA LEU A 133 -5.65 -14.66 -2.63
C LEU A 133 -4.91 -15.86 -2.05
N LYS A 134 -4.20 -16.61 -2.88
CA LYS A 134 -3.41 -17.77 -2.44
C LYS A 134 -2.25 -17.38 -1.53
N ARG A 135 -1.66 -16.23 -1.76
CA ARG A 135 -0.46 -15.75 -1.06
C ARG A 135 -0.79 -14.91 0.18
N PHE A 136 -2.02 -14.43 0.29
CA PHE A 136 -2.40 -13.54 1.39
C PHE A 136 -2.47 -14.28 2.73
N LYS A 137 -1.87 -13.68 3.75
CA LYS A 137 -1.93 -14.14 5.15
C LYS A 137 -2.30 -12.97 6.05
N LYS A 138 -3.21 -13.22 7.00
CA LYS A 138 -3.54 -12.21 8.01
C LYS A 138 -2.30 -11.81 8.82
N PRO A 139 -2.22 -10.56 9.31
CA PRO A 139 -1.16 -10.18 10.23
C PRO A 139 -1.16 -11.06 11.48
N SER A 140 0.04 -11.40 11.97
CA SER A 140 0.17 -12.03 13.28
C SER A 140 -0.27 -11.05 14.37
N GLN A 141 -0.80 -11.56 15.47
CA GLN A 141 -1.34 -10.73 16.57
C GLN A 141 -0.28 -10.30 17.58
N GLU A 142 0.97 -10.38 17.25
CA GLU A 142 2.06 -9.95 18.12
C GLU A 142 2.35 -8.46 18.03
#